data_305529f19413952fbec158e182a25ad1
#
_entry.id   305529f19413952fbec158e182a25ad1
#
_cell.length_a   1.000
_cell.length_b   1.000
_cell.length_c   1.000
_cell.angle_alpha   90.00
_cell.angle_beta   90.00
_cell.angle_gamma   90.00
#
_symmetry.space_group_name_H-M   'P 1'
#
loop_
_entity.id
_entity.type
_entity.pdbx_description
1 polymer ?
#
loop_
_entity_poly.entity_id
_entity_poly.type
_entity_poly.pdbx_seq_one_letter_code
_entity_poly.pdbx_strand_id
1 'polypeptide(L)'
;YHVAESQSYAWSEIAACIGQAVGRSVHLVRIPQRLMQIAAAVSEGGAAMIGRATIFNREKVKELLAPGWLCETALAKQELGFEAKIPLSTGFAETAAWYKRKAWL
;
A
#
# COMPACT_ATOMS: atom_id res chain seq x y z
N TYR A 1 4.97 -18.60 -6.29
CA TYR A 1 3.94 -18.68 -5.25
C TYR A 1 3.57 -17.29 -4.78
N HIS A 2 2.26 -17.05 -4.62
CA HIS A 2 1.77 -15.85 -3.95
C HIS A 2 1.60 -16.14 -2.47
N VAL A 3 2.09 -15.24 -1.64
CA VAL A 3 2.08 -15.36 -0.18
C VAL A 3 1.32 -14.16 0.39
N ALA A 4 0.18 -14.41 0.97
CA ALA A 4 -0.66 -13.39 1.60
C ALA A 4 -1.53 -14.02 2.69
N GLU A 5 -2.17 -13.18 3.48
CA GLU A 5 -3.24 -13.60 4.38
C GLU A 5 -4.47 -14.02 3.54
N SER A 6 -5.20 -15.03 4.01
CA SER A 6 -6.40 -15.52 3.31
C SER A 6 -7.57 -14.52 3.33
N GLN A 7 -7.53 -13.55 4.23
CA GLN A 7 -8.54 -12.51 4.35
C GLN A 7 -8.22 -11.32 3.42
N SER A 8 -9.25 -10.81 2.75
CA SER A 8 -9.17 -9.58 1.96
C SER A 8 -9.58 -8.38 2.80
N TYR A 9 -8.90 -7.25 2.61
CA TYR A 9 -9.14 -6.02 3.36
C TYR A 9 -9.49 -4.87 2.43
N ALA A 10 -10.46 -4.06 2.83
CA ALA A 10 -10.73 -2.79 2.16
C ALA A 10 -9.67 -1.75 2.51
N TRP A 11 -9.45 -0.77 1.63
CA TRP A 11 -8.50 0.33 1.88
C TRP A 11 -8.80 1.12 3.16
N SER A 12 -10.09 1.24 3.53
CA SER A 12 -10.50 1.87 4.79
C SER A 12 -10.04 1.09 6.03
N GLU A 13 -10.07 -0.23 5.96
CA GLU A 13 -9.62 -1.10 7.06
C GLU A 13 -8.09 -1.03 7.21
N ILE A 14 -7.37 -1.09 6.08
CA ILE A 14 -5.91 -0.95 6.05
C ILE A 14 -5.50 0.42 6.64
N ALA A 15 -6.15 1.50 6.19
CA ALA A 15 -5.86 2.84 6.69
C ALA A 15 -6.16 2.99 8.19
N ALA A 16 -7.25 2.40 8.67
CA ALA A 16 -7.57 2.40 10.10
C ALA A 16 -6.51 1.65 10.92
N CYS A 17 -6.07 0.48 10.46
CA CYS A 17 -5.01 -0.29 11.13
C CYS A 17 -3.68 0.50 11.18
N ILE A 18 -3.30 1.16 10.10
CA ILE A 18 -2.11 2.02 10.07
C ILE A 18 -2.25 3.18 11.06
N GLY A 19 -3.41 3.86 11.06
CA GLY A 19 -3.68 4.96 11.97
C GLY A 19 -3.56 4.54 13.43
N GLN A 20 -4.13 3.40 13.80
CA GLN A 20 -4.00 2.82 15.14
C GLN A 20 -2.55 2.50 15.50
N ALA A 21 -1.81 1.87 14.59
CA ALA A 21 -0.42 1.48 14.81
C ALA A 21 0.51 2.68 15.05
N VAL A 22 0.29 3.80 14.35
CA VAL A 22 1.09 5.01 14.53
C VAL A 22 0.54 5.95 15.61
N GLY A 23 -0.68 5.70 16.11
CA GLY A 23 -1.34 6.53 17.12
C GLY A 23 -1.89 7.85 16.55
N ARG A 24 -2.34 7.85 15.30
CA ARG A 24 -2.91 9.04 14.62
C ARG A 24 -4.24 8.70 13.95
N SER A 25 -5.16 9.66 13.92
CA SER A 25 -6.38 9.54 13.14
C SER A 25 -6.06 9.67 11.65
N VAL A 26 -6.66 8.78 10.85
CA VAL A 26 -6.49 8.77 9.39
C VAL A 26 -7.80 9.21 8.74
N HIS A 27 -7.71 10.17 7.83
CA HIS A 27 -8.85 10.62 7.03
C HIS A 27 -8.65 10.17 5.59
N LEU A 28 -9.60 9.41 5.07
CA LEU A 28 -9.60 8.99 3.67
C LEU A 28 -10.15 10.12 2.80
N VAL A 29 -9.30 10.63 1.93
CA VAL A 29 -9.67 11.64 0.93
C VAL A 29 -9.84 10.97 -0.41
N ARG A 30 -11.02 11.10 -1.03
CA ARG A 30 -11.26 10.62 -2.38
C ARG A 30 -10.74 11.65 -3.38
N ILE A 31 -9.71 11.29 -4.12
CA ILE A 31 -9.15 12.14 -5.17
C ILE A 31 -9.75 11.69 -6.51
N PRO A 32 -10.37 12.60 -7.29
CA PRO A 32 -10.88 12.26 -8.62
C PRO A 32 -9.76 11.73 -9.53
N GLN A 33 -10.06 10.67 -10.27
CA GLN A 33 -9.09 10.01 -11.16
C GLN A 33 -8.42 10.99 -12.12
N ARG A 34 -9.19 11.92 -12.72
CA ARG A 34 -8.66 12.94 -13.65
C ARG A 34 -7.60 13.81 -12.99
N LEU A 35 -7.80 14.19 -11.73
CA LEU A 35 -6.85 15.01 -10.99
C LEU A 35 -5.54 14.26 -10.74
N MET A 36 -5.62 12.98 -10.39
CA MET A 36 -4.43 12.13 -10.24
C MET A 36 -3.65 11.97 -11.54
N GLN A 37 -4.34 11.81 -12.67
CA GLN A 37 -3.72 11.70 -14.00
C GLN A 37 -3.01 13.00 -14.40
N ILE A 38 -3.63 14.16 -14.15
CA ILE A 38 -3.01 15.47 -14.41
C ILE A 38 -1.76 15.65 -13.53
N ALA A 39 -1.88 15.36 -12.24
CA ALA A 39 -0.76 15.47 -11.31
C ALA A 39 0.42 14.57 -11.71
N ALA A 40 0.15 13.34 -12.16
CA ALA A 40 1.17 12.44 -12.67
C ALA A 40 1.85 12.99 -13.93
N ALA A 41 1.07 13.51 -14.90
CA ALA A 41 1.62 14.09 -16.12
C ALA A 41 2.51 15.31 -15.85
N VAL A 42 2.10 16.18 -14.92
CA VAL A 42 2.89 17.33 -14.50
C VAL A 42 4.18 16.90 -13.78
N SER A 43 4.08 15.88 -12.90
CA SER A 43 5.24 15.32 -12.20
C SER A 43 6.26 14.70 -13.17
N GLU A 44 5.80 13.94 -14.16
CA GLU A 44 6.67 13.37 -15.21
C GLU A 44 7.33 14.46 -16.04
N GLY A 45 6.55 15.46 -16.50
CA GLY A 45 7.08 16.57 -17.30
C GLY A 45 8.12 17.38 -16.53
N GLY A 46 7.85 17.71 -15.28
CA GLY A 46 8.80 18.41 -14.41
C GLY A 46 10.07 17.59 -14.14
N ALA A 47 9.94 16.32 -13.85
CA ALA A 47 11.08 15.42 -13.63
C ALA A 47 11.94 15.25 -14.87
N ALA A 48 11.33 15.14 -16.05
CA ALA A 48 12.03 15.07 -17.33
C ALA A 48 12.86 16.34 -17.60
N MET A 49 12.34 17.51 -17.28
CA MET A 49 13.06 18.78 -17.46
C MET A 49 14.31 18.90 -16.59
N ILE A 50 14.33 18.28 -15.42
CA ILE A 50 15.47 18.30 -14.50
C ILE A 50 16.32 17.01 -14.54
N GLY A 51 16.03 16.11 -15.50
CA GLY A 51 16.77 14.84 -15.67
C GLY A 51 16.64 13.86 -14.48
N ARG A 52 15.56 13.93 -13.72
CA ARG A 52 15.31 13.05 -12.57
C ARG A 52 14.13 12.13 -12.81
N ALA A 53 14.24 10.91 -12.30
CA ALA A 53 13.10 10.00 -12.25
C ALA A 53 12.12 10.43 -11.15
N THR A 54 10.82 10.29 -11.43
CA THR A 54 9.78 10.50 -10.43
C THR A 54 9.12 9.18 -10.03
N ILE A 55 8.83 9.01 -8.74
CA ILE A 55 8.08 7.87 -8.23
C ILE A 55 6.59 8.00 -8.59
N PHE A 56 6.07 9.23 -8.63
CA PHE A 56 4.68 9.49 -8.99
C PHE A 56 4.57 9.76 -10.49
N ASN A 57 4.25 8.72 -11.25
CA ASN A 57 4.12 8.72 -12.70
C ASN A 57 2.77 8.11 -13.13
N ARG A 58 2.47 8.13 -14.44
CA ARG A 58 1.21 7.62 -14.98
C ARG A 58 1.00 6.14 -14.74
N GLU A 59 2.07 5.33 -14.72
CA GLU A 59 1.99 3.91 -14.43
C GLU A 59 1.60 3.68 -12.97
N LYS A 60 2.20 4.44 -12.06
CA LYS A 60 1.84 4.39 -10.64
C LYS A 60 0.40 4.81 -10.38
N VAL A 61 -0.11 5.78 -11.12
CA VAL A 61 -1.54 6.15 -11.05
C VAL A 61 -2.44 5.03 -11.54
N LYS A 62 -2.10 4.31 -12.63
CA LYS A 62 -2.86 3.14 -13.09
C LYS A 62 -2.89 2.05 -12.01
N GLU A 63 -1.75 1.80 -11.38
CA GLU A 63 -1.63 0.84 -10.27
C GLU A 63 -2.52 1.25 -9.08
N LEU A 64 -2.49 2.52 -8.67
CA LEU A 64 -3.31 3.04 -7.58
C LEU A 64 -4.82 3.04 -7.87
N LEU A 65 -5.19 3.13 -9.15
CA LEU A 65 -6.59 3.11 -9.60
C LEU A 65 -7.11 1.69 -9.87
N ALA A 66 -6.28 0.67 -9.74
CA ALA A 66 -6.72 -0.71 -9.87
C ALA A 66 -7.80 -1.02 -8.81
N PRO A 67 -8.85 -1.77 -9.18
CA PRO A 67 -9.99 -2.03 -8.28
C PRO A 67 -9.63 -2.86 -7.05
N GLY A 68 -8.48 -3.54 -7.08
CA GLY A 68 -7.96 -4.31 -5.95
C GLY A 68 -6.75 -5.14 -6.36
N TRP A 69 -6.03 -5.58 -5.35
CA TRP A 69 -4.89 -6.49 -5.46
C TRP A 69 -5.20 -7.72 -4.63
N LEU A 70 -5.73 -8.74 -5.29
CA LEU A 70 -6.02 -10.02 -4.67
C LEU A 70 -5.12 -11.07 -5.28
N CYS A 71 -4.62 -11.98 -4.47
CA CYS A 71 -3.83 -13.11 -4.94
C CYS A 71 -4.36 -14.43 -4.38
N GLU A 72 -4.26 -15.47 -5.19
CA GLU A 72 -4.61 -16.82 -4.80
C GLU A 72 -3.46 -17.43 -3.99
N THR A 73 -3.73 -17.85 -2.76
CA THR A 73 -2.73 -18.39 -1.83
C THR A 73 -2.84 -19.92 -1.64
N ALA A 74 -3.82 -20.55 -2.29
CA ALA A 74 -4.08 -21.99 -2.12
C ALA A 74 -2.89 -22.86 -2.48
N LEU A 75 -2.15 -22.52 -3.54
CA LEU A 75 -0.95 -23.26 -3.96
C LEU A 75 0.15 -23.22 -2.90
N ALA A 76 0.40 -22.06 -2.29
CA ALA A 76 1.39 -21.93 -1.23
C ALA A 76 1.02 -22.78 -0.01
N LYS A 77 -0.26 -22.85 0.32
CA LYS A 77 -0.76 -23.69 1.41
C LYS A 77 -0.65 -25.18 1.08
N GLN A 78 -1.04 -25.59 -0.13
CA GLN A 78 -1.07 -26.99 -0.54
C GLN A 78 0.34 -27.59 -0.73
N GLU A 79 1.23 -26.86 -1.39
CA GLU A 79 2.53 -27.38 -1.79
C GLU A 79 3.65 -27.08 -0.78
N LEU A 80 3.57 -25.94 -0.09
CA LEU A 80 4.60 -25.49 0.86
C LEU A 80 4.16 -25.60 2.33
N GLY A 81 2.88 -25.88 2.59
CA GLY A 81 2.32 -25.83 3.94
C GLY A 81 2.31 -24.42 4.55
N PHE A 82 2.48 -23.39 3.70
CA PHE A 82 2.57 -22.01 4.18
C PHE A 82 1.18 -21.41 4.39
N GLU A 83 1.01 -20.80 5.55
CA GLU A 83 -0.16 -20.00 5.90
C GLU A 83 0.27 -18.77 6.70
N ALA A 84 -0.19 -17.58 6.29
CA ALA A 84 0.08 -16.36 7.02
C ALA A 84 -0.69 -16.40 8.36
N LYS A 85 0.04 -16.26 9.48
CA LYS A 85 -0.53 -16.40 10.84
C LYS A 85 -0.63 -15.08 11.58
N ILE A 86 0.02 -14.02 11.08
CA ILE A 86 0.05 -12.72 11.74
C ILE A 86 -1.07 -11.86 11.15
N PRO A 87 -2.09 -11.48 11.94
CA PRO A 87 -3.16 -10.60 11.47
C PRO A 87 -2.63 -9.23 11.07
N LEU A 88 -3.31 -8.58 10.12
CA LEU A 88 -2.95 -7.26 9.59
C LEU A 88 -2.68 -6.23 10.70
N SER A 89 -3.55 -6.15 11.70
CA SER A 89 -3.41 -5.20 12.82
C SER A 89 -2.14 -5.42 13.63
N THR A 90 -1.81 -6.68 13.91
CA THR A 90 -0.60 -7.05 14.64
C THR A 90 0.65 -6.73 13.82
N GLY A 91 0.64 -7.09 12.54
CA GLY A 91 1.75 -6.80 11.62
C GLY A 91 2.04 -5.31 11.50
N PHE A 92 1.00 -4.46 11.38
CA PHE A 92 1.18 -3.00 11.36
C PHE A 92 1.68 -2.46 12.70
N ALA A 93 1.19 -2.97 13.84
CA ALA A 93 1.65 -2.53 15.15
C ALA A 93 3.14 -2.85 15.37
N GLU A 94 3.57 -4.06 15.04
CA GLU A 94 4.97 -4.48 15.12
C GLU A 94 5.87 -3.67 14.18
N THR A 95 5.42 -3.46 12.96
CA THR A 95 6.13 -2.65 11.96
C THR A 95 6.29 -1.21 12.44
N ALA A 96 5.22 -0.57 12.89
CA ALA A 96 5.26 0.79 13.42
C ALA A 96 6.19 0.91 14.65
N ALA A 97 6.15 -0.07 15.55
CA ALA A 97 7.06 -0.12 16.69
C ALA A 97 8.53 -0.23 16.26
N TRP A 98 8.81 -1.02 15.21
CA TRP A 98 10.15 -1.11 14.66
C TRP A 98 10.64 0.22 14.06
N TYR A 99 9.79 0.90 13.26
CA TYR A 99 10.11 2.21 12.70
C TYR A 99 10.36 3.27 13.79
N LYS A 100 9.55 3.27 14.86
CA LYS A 100 9.76 4.15 16.02
C LYS A 100 11.11 3.89 16.70
N ARG A 101 11.48 2.61 16.91
CA ARG A 101 12.79 2.25 17.49
C ARG A 101 13.97 2.70 16.61
N LYS A 102 13.79 2.76 15.30
CA LYS A 102 14.81 3.24 14.35
C LYS A 102 14.80 4.75 14.14
N ALA A 103 13.93 5.48 14.83
CA ALA A 103 13.71 6.92 14.65
C ALA A 103 13.39 7.32 13.18
N TRP A 104 12.60 6.48 12.50
CA TRP A 104 12.11 6.72 11.13
C TRP A 104 10.66 7.23 11.13
N LEU A 105 9.99 7.21 12.28
CA LEU A 105 8.65 7.75 12.55
C LEU A 105 8.68 8.65 13.79
#